data_4713d0b1d79773a45250e0eb9918257f
#
_entry.id   4713d0b1d79773a45250e0eb9918257f
#
_cell.length_a   1.000
_cell.length_b   1.000
_cell.length_c   1.000
_cell.angle_alpha   90.00
_cell.angle_beta   90.00
_cell.angle_gamma   90.00
#
_symmetry.space_group_name_H-M   'P 1'
#
loop_
_entity.id
_entity.type
_entity.pdbx_description
1 polymer ?
#
loop_
_entity_poly.entity_id
_entity_poly.type
_entity_poly.pdbx_seq_one_letter_code
_entity_poly.pdbx_strand_id
1 'polypeptide(L)'
;EVYDNPIQLKSSGEVVWQSARNGWRHIYLLNGRGQVVRQLTNGKWEVRSLYGVDEKNGFVYFSATKDSHIAENIYRVSLSGGEVERVSRGDGWHTASFNSTFTHYFENWSDASTPWQTRLYRADGSLERIINENKVDALGEYRLSRPEFLKVKTRDGIEMEAMMIKPPDFDPNKKYPVFQFTYSGPHAPSVADRWGGNRYMWFQMLAQKGYIIWVCDNRSASGKGEESVWPVYKRLGELELRDL
;
A
#
# COMPACT_ATOMS: atom_id res chain seq x y z
N GLU A 1 -16.55 8.24 4.44
CA GLU A 1 -16.05 7.03 5.11
C GLU A 1 -15.91 7.27 6.61
N VAL A 2 -16.22 6.24 7.40
CA VAL A 2 -15.96 6.23 8.85
C VAL A 2 -14.68 5.44 9.04
N TYR A 3 -13.64 6.12 9.54
CA TYR A 3 -12.39 5.46 9.91
C TYR A 3 -12.45 5.11 11.38
N ASP A 4 -12.47 3.81 11.68
CA ASP A 4 -12.52 3.27 13.02
C ASP A 4 -11.18 3.43 13.75
N ASN A 5 -11.24 3.31 15.09
CA ASN A 5 -10.10 3.32 16.01
C ASN A 5 -9.43 4.68 16.26
N PRO A 6 -10.18 5.67 16.78
CA PRO A 6 -9.54 6.83 17.41
C PRO A 6 -8.70 6.35 18.62
N ILE A 7 -7.50 6.92 18.77
CA ILE A 7 -6.60 6.62 19.90
C ILE A 7 -6.63 7.79 20.86
N GLN A 8 -7.22 7.60 22.04
CA GLN A 8 -7.19 8.59 23.09
C GLN A 8 -5.85 8.56 23.83
N LEU A 9 -5.20 9.73 23.92
CA LEU A 9 -3.96 9.90 24.67
C LEU A 9 -4.28 9.95 26.17
N LYS A 10 -3.59 9.10 26.93
CA LYS A 10 -3.77 9.03 28.40
C LYS A 10 -3.21 10.28 29.11
N SER A 11 -2.18 10.88 28.54
CA SER A 11 -1.49 12.03 29.10
C SER A 11 -2.26 13.34 28.99
N SER A 12 -2.98 13.58 27.89
CA SER A 12 -3.66 14.85 27.60
C SER A 12 -5.18 14.74 27.42
N GLY A 13 -5.70 13.52 27.20
CA GLY A 13 -7.10 13.30 26.82
C GLY A 13 -7.42 13.67 25.37
N GLU A 14 -6.44 14.13 24.60
CA GLU A 14 -6.57 14.36 23.16
C GLU A 14 -6.74 13.06 22.40
N VAL A 15 -7.18 13.14 21.15
CA VAL A 15 -7.49 11.96 20.32
C VAL A 15 -6.73 12.04 19.01
N VAL A 16 -5.95 11.02 18.70
CA VAL A 16 -5.35 10.81 17.38
C VAL A 16 -6.34 10.05 16.52
N TRP A 17 -6.70 10.60 15.36
CA TRP A 17 -7.70 10.03 14.48
C TRP A 17 -7.37 10.24 13.00
N GLN A 18 -7.89 9.34 12.15
CA GLN A 18 -7.77 9.42 10.70
C GLN A 18 -9.01 10.09 10.09
N SER A 19 -8.80 10.93 9.07
CA SER A 19 -9.90 11.57 8.34
C SER A 19 -9.48 11.92 6.92
N ALA A 20 -10.39 11.76 5.95
CA ALA A 20 -10.21 12.18 4.56
C ALA A 20 -10.82 13.56 4.29
N ARG A 21 -11.05 14.40 5.31
CA ARG A 21 -11.73 15.71 5.21
C ARG A 21 -11.12 16.67 4.19
N ASN A 22 -9.85 16.49 3.84
CA ASN A 22 -9.12 17.30 2.85
C ASN A 22 -8.91 16.55 1.52
N GLY A 23 -9.74 15.53 1.24
CA GLY A 23 -9.66 14.71 0.03
C GLY A 23 -8.65 13.56 0.08
N TRP A 24 -7.78 13.51 1.10
CA TRP A 24 -6.81 12.44 1.33
C TRP A 24 -6.86 11.99 2.78
N ARG A 25 -6.70 10.69 3.02
CA ARG A 25 -6.72 10.13 4.38
C ARG A 25 -5.44 10.51 5.13
N HIS A 26 -5.61 11.34 6.17
CA HIS A 26 -4.52 11.84 7.00
C HIS A 26 -4.82 11.71 8.48
N ILE A 27 -3.79 11.88 9.31
CA ILE A 27 -3.86 11.82 10.77
C ILE A 27 -4.04 13.23 11.35
N TYR A 28 -4.99 13.34 12.28
CA TYR A 28 -5.33 14.56 13.00
C TYR A 28 -5.26 14.34 14.50
N LEU A 29 -4.84 15.37 15.23
CA LEU A 29 -4.94 15.46 16.68
C LEU A 29 -6.19 16.31 16.99
N LEU A 30 -7.09 15.75 17.79
CA LEU A 30 -8.34 16.38 18.22
C LEU A 30 -8.30 16.62 19.73
N ASN A 31 -8.96 17.69 20.19
CA ASN A 31 -9.20 17.86 21.63
C ASN A 31 -10.39 16.98 22.10
N GLY A 32 -10.65 16.96 23.40
CA GLY A 32 -11.76 16.19 24.01
C GLY A 32 -13.17 16.61 23.55
N ARG A 33 -13.30 17.69 22.77
CA ARG A 33 -14.56 18.15 22.15
C ARG A 33 -14.65 17.77 20.67
N GLY A 34 -13.68 17.03 20.12
CA GLY A 34 -13.63 16.63 18.72
C GLY A 34 -13.17 17.75 17.76
N GLN A 35 -12.66 18.86 18.26
CA GLN A 35 -12.13 19.94 17.42
C GLN A 35 -10.67 19.62 17.03
N VAL A 36 -10.30 19.92 15.79
CA VAL A 36 -8.94 19.73 15.30
C VAL A 36 -7.99 20.68 16.00
N VAL A 37 -7.04 20.11 16.73
CA VAL A 37 -5.90 20.83 17.32
C VAL A 37 -4.80 20.97 16.29
N ARG A 38 -4.54 19.86 15.54
CA ARG A 38 -3.47 19.83 14.54
C ARG A 38 -3.71 18.74 13.50
N GLN A 39 -3.37 19.03 12.25
CA GLN A 39 -3.18 18.01 11.21
C GLN A 39 -1.72 17.54 11.29
N LEU A 40 -1.51 16.24 11.54
CA LEU A 40 -0.17 15.66 11.73
C LEU A 40 0.48 15.24 10.41
N THR A 41 -0.34 14.81 9.42
CA THR A 41 0.14 14.40 8.10
C THR A 41 -0.62 15.11 6.99
N ASN A 42 0.05 15.38 5.86
CA ASN A 42 -0.57 16.01 4.70
C ASN A 42 0.11 15.56 3.38
N GLY A 43 -0.50 15.85 2.26
CA GLY A 43 0.04 15.54 0.93
C GLY A 43 -0.93 14.77 0.05
N LYS A 44 -0.49 14.45 -1.19
CA LYS A 44 -1.26 13.65 -2.16
C LYS A 44 -0.96 12.16 -2.01
N TRP A 45 -1.21 11.62 -0.83
CA TRP A 45 -1.01 10.24 -0.45
C TRP A 45 -1.91 9.90 0.75
N GLU A 46 -2.09 8.62 1.04
CA GLU A 46 -3.01 8.17 2.09
C GLU A 46 -2.30 7.40 3.20
N VAL A 47 -2.72 7.67 4.43
CA VAL A 47 -2.50 6.77 5.56
C VAL A 47 -3.33 5.51 5.34
N ARG A 48 -2.72 4.34 5.50
CA ARG A 48 -3.39 3.03 5.38
C ARG A 48 -3.82 2.48 6.72
N SER A 49 -2.88 2.36 7.62
CA SER A 49 -3.09 1.83 8.97
C SER A 49 -2.49 2.75 10.01
N LEU A 50 -3.22 2.98 11.09
CA LEU A 50 -2.71 3.66 12.29
C LEU A 50 -2.31 2.57 13.29
N TYR A 51 -1.00 2.43 13.53
CA TYR A 51 -0.48 1.37 14.41
C TYR A 51 -0.56 1.73 15.89
N GLY A 52 -0.43 3.01 16.23
CA GLY A 52 -0.55 3.48 17.57
C GLY A 52 0.28 4.73 17.90
N VAL A 53 0.32 5.06 19.16
CA VAL A 53 1.00 6.27 19.68
C VAL A 53 1.97 5.89 20.79
N ASP A 54 3.22 6.23 20.61
CA ASP A 54 4.22 6.26 21.67
C ASP A 54 4.12 7.61 22.41
N GLU A 55 3.28 7.68 23.42
CA GLU A 55 3.08 8.90 24.20
C GLU A 55 4.35 9.33 24.96
N LYS A 56 5.21 8.39 25.32
CA LYS A 56 6.45 8.66 26.06
C LYS A 56 7.44 9.47 25.22
N ASN A 57 7.57 9.09 23.93
CA ASN A 57 8.50 9.75 23.02
C ASN A 57 7.78 10.73 22.07
N GLY A 58 6.44 10.80 22.13
CA GLY A 58 5.62 11.74 21.37
C GLY A 58 5.50 11.43 19.88
N PHE A 59 5.48 10.14 19.47
CA PHE A 59 5.36 9.73 18.09
C PHE A 59 4.08 8.94 17.79
N VAL A 60 3.51 9.19 16.62
CA VAL A 60 2.45 8.38 16.01
C VAL A 60 3.08 7.52 14.94
N TYR A 61 2.82 6.18 14.97
CA TYR A 61 3.28 5.22 13.99
C TYR A 61 2.14 4.78 13.08
N PHE A 62 2.38 4.72 11.78
CA PHE A 62 1.37 4.41 10.78
C PHE A 62 2.00 3.83 9.51
N SER A 63 1.18 3.24 8.63
CA SER A 63 1.58 2.94 7.26
C SER A 63 0.89 3.89 6.27
N ALA A 64 1.53 4.09 5.12
CA ALA A 64 1.04 5.02 4.10
C ALA A 64 1.62 4.73 2.70
N THR A 65 0.98 5.37 1.70
CA THR A 65 1.40 5.36 0.28
C THR A 65 2.24 6.57 -0.11
N LYS A 66 2.92 7.22 0.86
CA LYS A 66 3.64 8.49 0.66
C LYS A 66 4.70 8.42 -0.45
N ASP A 67 5.44 7.33 -0.52
CA ASP A 67 6.53 7.18 -1.49
C ASP A 67 6.08 6.47 -2.77
N SER A 68 4.98 5.68 -2.72
CA SER A 68 4.46 4.94 -3.88
C SER A 68 3.00 4.54 -3.66
N HIS A 69 2.16 4.66 -4.70
CA HIS A 69 0.76 4.20 -4.66
C HIS A 69 0.62 2.67 -4.70
N ILE A 70 1.62 1.96 -5.21
CA ILE A 70 1.63 0.50 -5.33
C ILE A 70 2.39 -0.20 -4.19
N ALA A 71 2.94 0.57 -3.23
CA ALA A 71 3.66 0.06 -2.08
C ALA A 71 3.08 0.65 -0.77
N GLU A 72 3.37 -0.01 0.34
CA GLU A 72 3.01 0.47 1.67
C GLU A 72 4.26 0.51 2.53
N ASN A 73 4.52 1.64 3.15
CA ASN A 73 5.68 1.83 4.00
C ASN A 73 5.27 2.25 5.41
N ILE A 74 6.13 1.95 6.39
CA ILE A 74 5.94 2.34 7.79
C ILE A 74 6.58 3.70 8.01
N TYR A 75 5.82 4.59 8.65
CA TYR A 75 6.24 5.95 8.98
C TYR A 75 5.96 6.27 10.43
N ARG A 76 6.59 7.34 10.90
CA ARG A 76 6.24 8.02 12.15
C ARG A 76 6.15 9.53 11.95
N VAL A 77 5.38 10.19 12.78
CA VAL A 77 5.30 11.65 12.86
C VAL A 77 5.19 12.08 14.32
N SER A 78 5.78 13.21 14.68
CA SER A 78 5.65 13.74 16.03
C SER A 78 4.22 14.20 16.34
N LEU A 79 3.74 14.00 17.56
CA LEU A 79 2.49 14.61 18.07
C LEU A 79 2.52 16.14 18.02
N SER A 80 3.70 16.75 18.06
CA SER A 80 3.89 18.18 17.83
C SER A 80 3.81 18.60 16.36
N GLY A 81 3.65 17.64 15.43
CA GLY A 81 3.71 17.86 13.98
C GLY A 81 5.15 17.88 13.47
N GLY A 82 5.32 18.23 12.22
CA GLY A 82 6.62 18.30 11.57
C GLY A 82 6.74 17.30 10.41
N GLU A 83 7.97 16.89 10.11
CA GLU A 83 8.26 15.98 9.00
C GLU A 83 7.77 14.55 9.29
N VAL A 84 7.24 13.92 8.26
CA VAL A 84 6.88 12.47 8.27
C VAL A 84 8.13 11.68 7.93
N GLU A 85 8.63 10.94 8.90
CA GLU A 85 9.83 10.13 8.77
C GLU A 85 9.48 8.70 8.37
N ARG A 86 10.17 8.16 7.36
CA ARG A 86 10.05 6.74 6.98
C ARG A 86 10.88 5.88 7.94
N VAL A 87 10.25 4.84 8.48
CA VAL A 87 10.85 3.87 9.41
C VAL A 87 11.24 2.59 8.69
N SER A 88 10.38 2.08 7.78
CA SER A 88 10.69 0.89 6.97
C SER A 88 11.82 1.15 5.97
N ARG A 89 12.55 0.09 5.61
CA ARG A 89 13.70 0.18 4.71
C ARG A 89 13.54 -0.74 3.51
N GLY A 90 14.00 -0.28 2.34
CA GLY A 90 13.89 -1.00 1.08
C GLY A 90 12.56 -0.80 0.38
N ASP A 91 12.41 -1.39 -0.81
CA ASP A 91 11.20 -1.35 -1.60
C ASP A 91 10.24 -2.47 -1.21
N GLY A 92 9.02 -2.43 -1.72
CA GLY A 92 7.99 -3.43 -1.47
C GLY A 92 6.91 -2.98 -0.49
N TRP A 93 6.26 -3.95 0.10
CA TRP A 93 5.12 -3.78 0.99
C TRP A 93 5.50 -4.11 2.42
N HIS A 94 5.32 -3.16 3.33
CA HIS A 94 5.68 -3.25 4.73
C HIS A 94 4.47 -3.04 5.62
N THR A 95 4.21 -3.97 6.53
CA THR A 95 3.24 -3.81 7.61
C THR A 95 3.89 -4.06 8.95
N ALA A 96 3.39 -3.44 10.02
CA ALA A 96 3.98 -3.53 11.34
C ALA A 96 2.99 -3.97 12.41
N SER A 97 3.51 -4.67 13.42
CA SER A 97 2.83 -4.92 14.68
C SER A 97 3.76 -4.52 15.82
N PHE A 98 3.47 -3.39 16.46
CA PHE A 98 4.26 -2.84 17.56
C PHE A 98 3.94 -3.51 18.89
N ASN A 99 4.94 -3.62 19.76
CA ASN A 99 4.72 -3.96 21.14
C ASN A 99 4.09 -2.77 21.90
N SER A 100 3.52 -3.01 23.07
CA SER A 100 2.78 -2.01 23.85
C SER A 100 3.63 -0.81 24.32
N THR A 101 4.95 -0.96 24.32
CA THR A 101 5.90 0.09 24.72
C THR A 101 6.53 0.82 23.53
N PHE A 102 6.16 0.47 22.30
CA PHE A 102 6.72 1.05 21.06
C PHE A 102 8.25 1.03 21.00
N THR A 103 8.87 -0.01 21.57
CA THR A 103 10.33 -0.21 21.49
C THR A 103 10.73 -1.08 20.32
N HIS A 104 9.85 -2.03 19.92
CA HIS A 104 10.06 -2.98 18.84
C HIS A 104 8.78 -3.20 18.05
N TYR A 105 8.95 -3.68 16.80
CA TYR A 105 7.83 -4.16 15.99
C TYR A 105 8.24 -5.37 15.15
N PHE A 106 7.29 -6.27 14.94
CA PHE A 106 7.38 -7.24 13.87
C PHE A 106 6.97 -6.57 12.56
N GLU A 107 7.82 -6.70 11.56
CA GLU A 107 7.49 -6.33 10.20
C GLU A 107 7.11 -7.58 9.43
N ASN A 108 6.01 -7.53 8.65
CA ASN A 108 5.81 -8.43 7.54
C ASN A 108 6.13 -7.65 6.27
N TRP A 109 7.05 -8.20 5.49
CA TRP A 109 7.56 -7.61 4.26
C TRP A 109 7.48 -8.59 3.09
N SER A 110 7.15 -8.08 1.92
CA SER A 110 7.34 -8.76 0.63
C SER A 110 7.49 -7.74 -0.49
N ASP A 111 8.00 -8.19 -1.63
CA ASP A 111 7.87 -7.52 -2.91
C ASP A 111 7.15 -8.41 -3.92
N ALA A 112 7.00 -7.96 -5.17
CA ALA A 112 6.32 -8.73 -6.22
C ALA A 112 7.02 -10.05 -6.59
N SER A 113 8.26 -10.26 -6.16
CA SER A 113 9.07 -11.45 -6.47
C SER A 113 9.43 -12.28 -5.24
N THR A 114 9.27 -11.72 -4.05
CA THR A 114 9.71 -12.33 -2.78
C THR A 114 8.51 -12.66 -1.90
N PRO A 115 8.33 -13.94 -1.51
CA PRO A 115 7.32 -14.35 -0.53
C PRO A 115 7.42 -13.58 0.79
N TRP A 116 6.29 -13.47 1.50
CA TRP A 116 6.20 -12.75 2.77
C TRP A 116 7.23 -13.23 3.78
N GLN A 117 8.01 -12.31 4.32
CA GLN A 117 9.00 -12.52 5.36
C GLN A 117 8.56 -11.83 6.66
N THR A 118 9.01 -12.36 7.79
CA THR A 118 8.80 -11.73 9.10
C THR A 118 10.14 -11.34 9.71
N ARG A 119 10.26 -10.08 10.10
CA ARG A 119 11.47 -9.49 10.66
C ARG A 119 11.16 -8.76 11.96
N LEU A 120 12.11 -8.73 12.89
CA LEU A 120 12.03 -7.93 14.12
C LEU A 120 12.90 -6.69 13.98
N TYR A 121 12.29 -5.55 14.23
CA TYR A 121 12.93 -4.24 14.21
C TYR A 121 12.77 -3.50 15.53
N ARG A 122 13.70 -2.63 15.83
CA ARG A 122 13.52 -1.57 16.83
C ARG A 122 12.65 -0.46 16.24
N ALA A 123 12.02 0.34 17.13
CA ALA A 123 11.13 1.42 16.69
C ALA A 123 11.81 2.53 15.88
N ASP A 124 13.14 2.60 15.90
CA ASP A 124 13.95 3.51 15.08
C ASP A 124 14.19 2.99 13.65
N GLY A 125 13.69 1.78 13.31
CA GLY A 125 13.88 1.14 12.01
C GLY A 125 15.20 0.37 11.87
N SER A 126 15.94 0.13 12.96
CA SER A 126 17.11 -0.75 12.94
C SER A 126 16.68 -2.22 13.01
N LEU A 127 17.15 -3.03 12.04
CA LEU A 127 16.90 -4.47 12.01
C LEU A 127 17.61 -5.13 13.19
N GLU A 128 16.85 -5.87 14.00
CA GLU A 128 17.40 -6.65 15.08
C GLU A 128 17.60 -8.11 14.68
N ARG A 129 16.59 -8.71 14.02
CA ARG A 129 16.66 -10.11 13.59
C ARG A 129 15.64 -10.43 12.51
N ILE A 130 16.01 -11.30 11.58
CA ILE A 130 15.08 -11.98 10.68
C ILE A 130 14.47 -13.17 11.44
N ILE A 131 13.15 -13.18 11.56
CA ILE A 131 12.41 -14.25 12.26
C ILE A 131 12.12 -15.39 11.29
N ASN A 132 11.64 -15.06 10.09
CA ASN A 132 11.32 -16.02 9.05
C ASN A 132 11.62 -15.40 7.68
N GLU A 133 12.62 -15.94 6.98
CA GLU A 133 12.94 -15.57 5.60
C GLU A 133 11.95 -16.17 4.60
N ASN A 134 11.16 -17.17 5.02
CA ASN A 134 10.19 -17.88 4.18
C ASN A 134 10.80 -18.31 2.83
N LYS A 135 11.97 -18.96 2.87
CA LYS A 135 12.58 -19.53 1.68
C LYS A 135 11.73 -20.67 1.15
N VAL A 136 11.30 -20.54 -0.09
CA VAL A 136 10.49 -21.54 -0.79
C VAL A 136 11.34 -22.11 -1.93
N ASP A 137 12.10 -23.16 -1.63
CA ASP A 137 13.07 -23.75 -2.58
C ASP A 137 12.40 -24.18 -3.89
N ALA A 138 11.16 -24.68 -3.82
CA ALA A 138 10.37 -25.07 -4.97
C ALA A 138 10.15 -23.92 -6.00
N LEU A 139 10.23 -22.65 -5.60
CA LEU A 139 10.13 -21.53 -6.56
C LEU A 139 11.34 -21.50 -7.52
N GLY A 140 12.49 -22.02 -7.09
CA GLY A 140 13.69 -22.13 -7.93
C GLY A 140 13.58 -23.15 -9.05
N GLU A 141 12.61 -24.07 -9.00
CA GLU A 141 12.32 -25.04 -10.04
C GLU A 141 11.55 -24.43 -11.23
N TYR A 142 11.02 -23.22 -11.08
CA TYR A 142 10.22 -22.52 -12.08
C TYR A 142 10.94 -21.30 -12.63
N ARG A 143 10.82 -21.06 -13.93
CA ARG A 143 11.29 -19.83 -14.58
C ARG A 143 10.23 -18.74 -14.43
N LEU A 144 10.17 -18.15 -13.25
CA LEU A 144 9.19 -17.09 -12.97
C LEU A 144 9.61 -15.77 -13.64
N SER A 145 8.65 -15.10 -14.27
CA SER A 145 8.83 -13.78 -14.85
C SER A 145 8.62 -12.69 -13.79
N ARG A 146 9.55 -11.74 -13.72
CA ARG A 146 9.39 -10.60 -12.82
C ARG A 146 8.28 -9.67 -13.33
N PRO A 147 7.32 -9.25 -12.47
CA PRO A 147 6.34 -8.24 -12.84
C PRO A 147 6.99 -6.90 -13.18
N GLU A 148 6.50 -6.26 -14.22
CA GLU A 148 6.88 -4.90 -14.61
C GLU A 148 5.76 -3.95 -14.19
N PHE A 149 6.09 -2.89 -13.44
CA PHE A 149 5.14 -1.86 -13.04
C PHE A 149 5.22 -0.68 -14.00
N LEU A 150 4.04 -0.18 -14.41
CA LEU A 150 3.91 0.86 -15.41
C LEU A 150 2.86 1.88 -14.97
N LYS A 151 2.93 3.07 -15.56
CA LYS A 151 1.92 4.10 -15.46
C LYS A 151 1.27 4.29 -16.82
N VAL A 152 -0.06 4.24 -16.84
CA VAL A 152 -0.86 4.37 -18.06
C VAL A 152 -1.83 5.53 -17.89
N LYS A 153 -1.97 6.36 -18.91
CA LYS A 153 -2.92 7.48 -18.89
C LYS A 153 -4.22 7.09 -19.57
N THR A 154 -5.33 7.43 -18.92
CA THR A 154 -6.66 7.40 -19.55
C THR A 154 -6.73 8.42 -20.68
N ARG A 155 -7.79 8.36 -21.50
CA ARG A 155 -8.03 9.34 -22.60
C ARG A 155 -8.20 10.77 -22.10
N ASP A 156 -8.66 10.96 -20.87
CA ASP A 156 -8.83 12.26 -20.20
C ASP A 156 -7.66 12.62 -19.28
N GLY A 157 -6.53 11.88 -19.39
CA GLY A 157 -5.23 12.24 -18.80
C GLY A 157 -4.97 11.79 -17.38
N ILE A 158 -5.86 10.98 -16.78
CA ILE A 158 -5.66 10.43 -15.44
C ILE A 158 -4.63 9.32 -15.47
N GLU A 159 -3.64 9.39 -14.60
CA GLU A 159 -2.60 8.37 -14.47
C GLU A 159 -3.10 7.18 -13.64
N MET A 160 -2.98 5.98 -14.20
CA MET A 160 -3.34 4.71 -13.57
C MET A 160 -2.09 3.86 -13.35
N GLU A 161 -2.10 3.06 -12.28
CA GLU A 161 -1.06 2.06 -12.03
C GLU A 161 -1.38 0.78 -12.79
N ALA A 162 -0.36 0.18 -13.41
CA ALA A 162 -0.50 -1.07 -14.14
C ALA A 162 0.66 -2.03 -13.81
N MET A 163 0.41 -3.32 -13.98
CA MET A 163 1.39 -4.39 -13.84
C MET A 163 1.29 -5.31 -15.05
N MET A 164 2.44 -5.69 -15.59
CA MET A 164 2.55 -6.62 -16.70
C MET A 164 3.49 -7.78 -16.34
N ILE A 165 3.08 -9.01 -16.66
CA ILE A 165 3.95 -10.19 -16.57
C ILE A 165 4.05 -10.77 -17.98
N LYS A 166 5.27 -10.84 -18.53
CA LYS A 166 5.57 -11.36 -19.84
C LYS A 166 5.95 -12.85 -19.77
N PRO A 167 5.75 -13.63 -20.85
CA PRO A 167 6.32 -14.96 -20.94
C PRO A 167 7.83 -14.97 -20.65
N PRO A 168 8.38 -16.03 -20.03
CA PRO A 168 9.83 -16.13 -19.75
C PRO A 168 10.72 -15.99 -20.99
N ASP A 169 10.21 -16.42 -22.15
CA ASP A 169 10.89 -16.35 -23.47
C ASP A 169 10.24 -15.27 -24.37
N PHE A 170 9.90 -14.11 -23.78
CA PHE A 170 9.25 -13.02 -24.50
C PHE A 170 10.14 -12.47 -25.62
N ASP A 171 9.58 -12.45 -26.84
CA ASP A 171 10.19 -11.87 -28.04
C ASP A 171 9.34 -10.67 -28.50
N PRO A 172 9.86 -9.44 -28.50
CA PRO A 172 9.09 -8.25 -28.89
C PRO A 172 8.61 -8.26 -30.35
N ASN A 173 9.16 -9.13 -31.19
CA ASN A 173 8.75 -9.28 -32.59
C ASN A 173 7.57 -10.24 -32.80
N LYS A 174 7.12 -10.92 -31.74
CA LYS A 174 5.98 -11.84 -31.78
C LYS A 174 4.73 -11.20 -31.20
N LYS A 175 3.58 -11.73 -31.60
CA LYS A 175 2.28 -11.41 -31.02
C LYS A 175 1.92 -12.44 -29.97
N TYR A 176 1.39 -11.98 -28.84
CA TYR A 176 0.97 -12.81 -27.72
C TYR A 176 -0.49 -12.55 -27.38
N PRO A 177 -1.25 -13.57 -26.97
CA PRO A 177 -2.54 -13.35 -26.34
C PRO A 177 -2.34 -12.63 -25.01
N VAL A 178 -3.26 -11.72 -24.70
CA VAL A 178 -3.26 -10.97 -23.44
C VAL A 178 -4.36 -11.50 -22.54
N PHE A 179 -4.01 -11.83 -21.31
CA PHE A 179 -4.98 -12.08 -20.24
C PHE A 179 -5.05 -10.82 -19.35
N GLN A 180 -6.18 -10.13 -19.43
CA GLN A 180 -6.44 -8.98 -18.57
C GLN A 180 -7.15 -9.44 -17.30
N PHE A 181 -6.58 -9.09 -16.13
CA PHE A 181 -7.23 -9.24 -14.84
C PHE A 181 -7.55 -7.86 -14.28
N THR A 182 -8.77 -7.68 -13.83
CA THR A 182 -9.18 -6.44 -13.14
C THR A 182 -10.22 -6.75 -12.08
N TYR A 183 -10.18 -6.03 -10.97
CA TYR A 183 -11.25 -6.00 -9.98
C TYR A 183 -12.11 -4.75 -10.14
N SER A 184 -11.50 -3.62 -10.45
CA SER A 184 -12.11 -2.31 -10.74
C SER A 184 -12.99 -1.71 -9.64
N GLY A 185 -13.04 -2.29 -8.46
CA GLY A 185 -13.84 -1.76 -7.34
C GLY A 185 -13.22 -0.48 -6.74
N PRO A 186 -14.05 0.47 -6.28
CA PRO A 186 -13.56 1.64 -5.54
C PRO A 186 -12.73 1.22 -4.32
N HIS A 187 -11.63 1.90 -4.07
CA HIS A 187 -10.69 1.61 -2.98
C HIS A 187 -10.13 0.17 -2.97
N ALA A 188 -10.10 -0.52 -4.11
CA ALA A 188 -9.67 -1.91 -4.20
C ALA A 188 -8.57 -2.12 -5.26
N PRO A 189 -7.32 -1.64 -5.02
CA PRO A 189 -6.22 -1.80 -5.96
C PRO A 189 -5.82 -3.27 -6.10
N SER A 190 -5.53 -3.66 -7.33
CA SER A 190 -4.99 -4.96 -7.70
C SER A 190 -3.48 -4.90 -8.00
N VAL A 191 -3.01 -3.73 -8.41
CA VAL A 191 -1.58 -3.47 -8.68
C VAL A 191 -0.87 -3.12 -7.38
N ALA A 192 0.06 -3.96 -6.96
CA ALA A 192 0.81 -3.75 -5.73
C ALA A 192 2.18 -4.44 -5.80
N ASP A 193 3.21 -3.76 -5.30
CA ASP A 193 4.55 -4.34 -5.14
C ASP A 193 4.60 -5.20 -3.87
N ARG A 194 3.95 -6.35 -3.95
CA ARG A 194 3.90 -7.37 -2.89
C ARG A 194 3.71 -8.75 -3.47
N TRP A 195 4.07 -9.78 -2.73
CA TRP A 195 3.84 -11.15 -3.11
C TRP A 195 2.34 -11.46 -3.25
N GLY A 196 1.94 -11.85 -4.44
CA GLY A 196 0.53 -12.07 -4.81
C GLY A 196 0.00 -13.48 -4.48
N GLY A 197 0.81 -14.36 -3.87
CA GLY A 197 0.40 -15.70 -3.45
C GLY A 197 -0.11 -16.56 -4.62
N ASN A 198 -1.21 -17.29 -4.40
CA ASN A 198 -1.78 -18.21 -5.38
C ASN A 198 -2.18 -17.52 -6.70
N ARG A 199 -2.67 -16.28 -6.64
CA ARG A 199 -3.01 -15.51 -7.85
C ARG A 199 -1.78 -15.22 -8.68
N TYR A 200 -0.67 -14.84 -8.04
CA TYR A 200 0.59 -14.62 -8.74
C TYR A 200 1.10 -15.91 -9.40
N MET A 201 1.05 -17.05 -8.70
CA MET A 201 1.45 -18.33 -9.27
C MET A 201 0.56 -18.75 -10.45
N TRP A 202 -0.73 -18.44 -10.41
CA TRP A 202 -1.62 -18.66 -11.54
C TRP A 202 -1.27 -17.77 -12.73
N PHE A 203 -0.94 -16.49 -12.51
CA PHE A 203 -0.44 -15.60 -13.55
C PHE A 203 0.86 -16.13 -14.18
N GLN A 204 1.78 -16.63 -13.34
CA GLN A 204 3.02 -17.23 -13.81
C GLN A 204 2.78 -18.47 -14.69
N MET A 205 1.82 -19.32 -14.30
CA MET A 205 1.44 -20.49 -15.11
C MET A 205 0.90 -20.06 -16.49
N LEU A 206 0.08 -19.02 -16.55
CA LEU A 206 -0.41 -18.48 -17.84
C LEU A 206 0.72 -17.84 -18.65
N ALA A 207 1.64 -17.12 -18.02
CA ALA A 207 2.80 -16.53 -18.70
C ALA A 207 3.68 -17.61 -19.35
N GLN A 208 3.92 -18.73 -18.65
CA GLN A 208 4.64 -19.88 -19.21
C GLN A 208 3.88 -20.56 -20.39
N LYS A 209 2.58 -20.39 -20.45
CA LYS A 209 1.75 -20.84 -21.60
C LYS A 209 1.70 -19.82 -22.75
N GLY A 210 2.48 -18.75 -22.66
CA GLY A 210 2.62 -17.76 -23.73
C GLY A 210 1.62 -16.60 -23.65
N TYR A 211 0.95 -16.38 -22.52
CA TYR A 211 0.11 -15.20 -22.32
C TYR A 211 0.90 -14.04 -21.72
N ILE A 212 0.64 -12.83 -22.17
CA ILE A 212 0.97 -11.63 -21.43
C ILE A 212 -0.14 -11.41 -20.41
N ILE A 213 0.22 -11.26 -19.13
CA ILE A 213 -0.72 -10.87 -18.07
C ILE A 213 -0.72 -9.36 -17.95
N TRP A 214 -1.89 -8.77 -17.99
CA TRP A 214 -2.11 -7.34 -17.82
C TRP A 214 -3.06 -7.08 -16.65
N VAL A 215 -2.61 -6.27 -15.71
CA VAL A 215 -3.41 -5.79 -14.57
C VAL A 215 -3.33 -4.27 -14.56
N CYS A 216 -4.46 -3.60 -14.52
CA CYS A 216 -4.51 -2.14 -14.46
C CYS A 216 -5.58 -1.71 -13.46
N ASP A 217 -5.23 -0.82 -12.56
CA ASP A 217 -6.16 -0.21 -11.62
C ASP A 217 -6.74 1.06 -12.23
N ASN A 218 -8.07 1.11 -12.34
CA ASN A 218 -8.79 2.27 -12.83
C ASN A 218 -8.65 3.47 -11.87
N ARG A 219 -9.19 4.62 -12.25
CA ARG A 219 -9.13 5.87 -11.46
C ARG A 219 -9.65 5.76 -10.03
N SER A 220 -10.66 4.92 -9.79
CA SER A 220 -11.29 4.79 -8.48
C SER A 220 -10.58 3.82 -7.53
N ALA A 221 -9.51 3.16 -7.96
CA ALA A 221 -8.71 2.32 -7.08
C ALA A 221 -8.08 3.14 -5.93
N SER A 222 -7.90 2.52 -4.79
CA SER A 222 -7.48 3.22 -3.57
C SER A 222 -6.06 3.80 -3.66
N GLY A 223 -5.79 4.78 -2.80
CA GLY A 223 -4.49 5.45 -2.73
C GLY A 223 -4.38 6.71 -3.58
N LYS A 224 -5.45 7.09 -4.30
CA LYS A 224 -5.47 8.26 -5.17
C LYS A 224 -6.40 9.38 -4.68
N GLY A 225 -6.77 9.34 -3.40
CA GLY A 225 -7.62 10.32 -2.75
C GLY A 225 -9.12 10.10 -3.02
N GLU A 226 -9.96 10.74 -2.22
CA GLU A 226 -11.44 10.63 -2.30
C GLU A 226 -12.00 11.17 -3.61
N GLU A 227 -11.40 12.22 -4.17
CA GLU A 227 -11.83 12.81 -5.45
C GLU A 227 -11.76 11.82 -6.61
N SER A 228 -10.88 10.83 -6.53
CA SER A 228 -10.77 9.78 -7.56
C SER A 228 -11.95 8.81 -7.54
N VAL A 229 -12.65 8.71 -6.40
CA VAL A 229 -13.75 7.78 -6.17
C VAL A 229 -15.12 8.43 -6.38
N TRP A 230 -15.27 9.74 -6.12
CA TRP A 230 -16.56 10.43 -6.24
C TRP A 230 -17.25 10.28 -7.61
N PRO A 231 -16.53 10.29 -8.76
CA PRO A 231 -17.16 10.17 -10.07
C PRO A 231 -17.89 8.85 -10.29
N VAL A 232 -17.53 7.76 -9.57
CA VAL A 232 -18.17 6.44 -9.70
C VAL A 232 -19.34 6.25 -8.72
N TYR A 233 -19.58 7.21 -7.81
CA TYR A 233 -20.70 7.14 -6.87
C TYR A 233 -22.03 7.06 -7.60
N LYS A 234 -22.82 6.02 -7.36
CA LYS A 234 -24.08 5.67 -8.04
C LYS A 234 -23.97 5.46 -9.56
N ARG A 235 -22.75 5.30 -10.10
CA ARG A 235 -22.47 5.13 -11.53
C ARG A 235 -21.38 4.07 -11.77
N LEU A 236 -21.41 3.01 -10.97
CA LEU A 236 -20.44 1.90 -11.10
C LEU A 236 -20.51 1.27 -12.49
N GLY A 237 -19.36 0.94 -13.07
CA GLY A 237 -19.19 0.30 -14.36
C GLY A 237 -19.03 1.24 -15.54
N GLU A 238 -19.33 2.53 -15.42
CA GLU A 238 -19.21 3.49 -16.53
C GLU A 238 -17.77 3.94 -16.75
N LEU A 239 -17.18 4.58 -15.72
CA LEU A 239 -15.83 5.13 -15.80
C LEU A 239 -14.77 4.06 -15.68
N GLU A 240 -15.03 3.05 -14.87
CA GLU A 240 -14.12 1.91 -14.70
C GLU A 240 -13.91 1.18 -16.02
N LEU A 241 -14.98 0.90 -16.76
CA LEU A 241 -14.90 0.27 -18.08
C LEU A 241 -14.23 1.17 -19.14
N ARG A 242 -14.46 2.48 -19.04
CA ARG A 242 -13.83 3.43 -19.97
C ARG A 242 -12.33 3.58 -19.74
N ASP A 243 -11.87 3.44 -18.50
CA ASP A 243 -10.47 3.55 -18.11
C ASP A 243 -9.65 2.33 -18.56
N LEU A 244 -10.25 1.16 -18.57
CA LEU A 244 -9.63 -0.12 -18.93
C LEU A 244 -9.73 -0.44 -20.42
#